data_dc6aec0c6ef8a856e2b2a88d2a8d3aa5
#
_entry.id   dc6aec0c6ef8a856e2b2a88d2a8d3aa5
#
_cell.length_a   1.000
_cell.length_b   1.000
_cell.length_c   1.000
_cell.angle_alpha   90.00
_cell.angle_beta   90.00
_cell.angle_gamma   90.00
#
_symmetry.space_group_name_H-M   'P 1'
#
loop_
_entity.id
_entity.type
_entity.pdbx_description
1 polymer ?
#
loop_
_entity_poly.entity_id
_entity_poly.type
_entity_poly.pdbx_seq_one_letter_code
_entity_poly.pdbx_strand_id
1 'polypeptide(L)'
;MKQKAARNKTIDFSLEEGHEYLERCILAENGEQLKTVLQDGSTMTPDTLYDQYIIGDTFQVMKELPPNFVDLLIVDPPYNLAKDYHGNKFNAVGREEYREYTIKWVREVLPLLKKTASIY
;
A
#
# COMPACT_ATOMS: atom_id res chain seq x y z
N MET A 1 -28.62 2.22 13.06
CA MET A 1 -27.83 1.74 14.22
C MET A 1 -26.45 1.36 13.69
N LYS A 2 -25.37 2.10 14.03
CA LYS A 2 -24.00 1.82 13.55
C LYS A 2 -23.52 0.49 14.16
N GLN A 3 -23.29 -0.52 13.32
CA GLN A 3 -22.79 -1.82 13.77
C GLN A 3 -21.26 -1.74 13.87
N LYS A 4 -20.73 -1.54 15.09
CA LYS A 4 -19.28 -1.52 15.35
C LYS A 4 -18.73 -2.94 15.27
N ALA A 5 -17.61 -3.12 14.58
CA ALA A 5 -16.87 -4.38 14.59
C ALA A 5 -16.44 -4.72 16.03
N ALA A 6 -16.64 -5.97 16.47
CA ALA A 6 -16.46 -6.40 17.86
C ALA A 6 -15.06 -6.17 18.45
N ARG A 7 -14.04 -5.98 17.63
CA ARG A 7 -12.62 -5.82 18.03
C ARG A 7 -12.01 -4.44 17.77
N ASN A 8 -12.61 -3.62 16.92
CA ASN A 8 -12.07 -2.30 16.60
C ASN A 8 -13.05 -1.21 16.97
N LYS A 9 -12.87 -0.63 18.15
CA LYS A 9 -13.70 0.46 18.68
C LYS A 9 -13.37 1.82 18.06
N THR A 10 -12.33 1.91 17.24
CA THR A 10 -11.87 3.16 16.62
C THR A 10 -12.54 3.43 15.28
N ILE A 11 -13.13 2.41 14.63
CA ILE A 11 -13.89 2.59 13.40
C ILE A 11 -15.27 3.13 13.75
N ASP A 12 -15.53 4.37 13.38
CA ASP A 12 -16.77 5.09 13.71
C ASP A 12 -17.53 5.58 12.45
N PHE A 13 -17.50 4.82 11.38
CA PHE A 13 -18.22 5.09 10.14
C PHE A 13 -19.13 3.92 9.74
N SER A 14 -20.20 4.21 8.98
CA SER A 14 -21.10 3.22 8.39
C SER A 14 -20.46 2.55 7.16
N LEU A 15 -21.10 1.47 6.65
CA LEU A 15 -20.65 0.85 5.39
C LEU A 15 -20.80 1.81 4.20
N GLU A 16 -21.83 2.65 4.19
CA GLU A 16 -22.06 3.65 3.15
C GLU A 16 -20.95 4.70 3.16
N GLU A 17 -20.64 5.28 4.33
CA GLU A 17 -19.50 6.19 4.49
C GLU A 17 -18.18 5.53 4.08
N GLY A 18 -18.01 4.22 4.37
CA GLY A 18 -16.84 3.45 3.95
C GLY A 18 -16.71 3.34 2.43
N HIS A 19 -17.80 3.15 1.70
CA HIS A 19 -17.82 3.17 0.24
C HIS A 19 -17.45 4.54 -0.31
N GLU A 20 -17.99 5.63 0.24
CA GLU A 20 -17.65 6.99 -0.16
C GLU A 20 -16.14 7.30 0.05
N TYR A 21 -15.55 6.76 1.13
CA TYR A 21 -14.09 6.89 1.33
C TYR A 21 -13.28 6.09 0.31
N LEU A 22 -13.73 4.90 -0.07
CA LEU A 22 -13.07 4.11 -1.11
C LEU A 22 -13.09 4.80 -2.48
N GLU A 23 -14.15 5.53 -2.82
CA GLU A 23 -14.24 6.31 -4.07
C GLU A 23 -13.18 7.43 -4.16
N ARG A 24 -12.63 7.87 -3.02
CA ARG A 24 -11.55 8.86 -2.96
C ARG A 24 -10.16 8.25 -3.05
N CYS A 25 -10.05 6.92 -2.99
CA CYS A 25 -8.79 6.22 -3.08
C CYS A 25 -8.40 5.98 -4.55
N ILE A 26 -7.10 5.94 -4.83
CA ILE A 26 -6.59 5.47 -6.11
C ILE A 26 -6.62 3.93 -6.07
N LEU A 27 -7.42 3.30 -6.93
CA LEU A 27 -7.48 1.86 -7.06
C LEU A 27 -6.50 1.41 -8.13
N ALA A 28 -5.51 0.60 -7.75
CA ALA A 28 -4.42 0.15 -8.61
C ALA A 28 -4.35 -1.39 -8.68
N GLU A 29 -5.48 -2.05 -8.96
CA GLU A 29 -5.58 -3.51 -8.91
C GLU A 29 -4.63 -4.24 -9.87
N ASN A 30 -4.27 -3.63 -11.00
CA ASN A 30 -3.41 -4.26 -12.02
C ASN A 30 -2.26 -3.37 -12.51
N GLY A 31 -1.87 -2.31 -11.79
CA GLY A 31 -0.81 -1.39 -12.22
C GLY A 31 -1.20 -0.50 -13.43
N GLU A 32 -2.05 -0.99 -14.32
CA GLU A 32 -2.54 -0.22 -15.48
C GLU A 32 -3.47 0.93 -15.07
N GLN A 33 -4.17 0.80 -13.97
CA GLN A 33 -5.09 1.83 -13.47
C GLN A 33 -4.37 3.05 -12.92
N LEU A 34 -3.14 2.92 -12.42
CA LEU A 34 -2.31 4.09 -12.08
C LEU A 34 -2.00 4.95 -13.32
N LYS A 35 -1.87 4.33 -14.49
CA LYS A 35 -1.75 5.03 -15.77
C LYS A 35 -3.05 5.68 -16.20
N THR A 36 -4.19 5.11 -15.79
CA THR A 36 -5.53 5.56 -16.20
C THR A 36 -6.04 6.72 -15.32
N VAL A 37 -5.66 6.76 -14.05
CA VAL A 37 -6.00 7.89 -13.14
C VAL A 37 -5.32 9.18 -13.59
N LEU A 38 -4.24 9.08 -14.34
CA LEU A 38 -3.54 10.19 -14.99
C LEU A 38 -3.92 10.32 -16.48
N GLN A 39 -5.20 10.16 -16.80
CA GLN A 39 -5.74 10.19 -18.18
C GLN A 39 -5.48 11.49 -18.95
N ASP A 40 -5.01 12.51 -18.29
CA ASP A 40 -4.57 13.76 -18.92
C ASP A 40 -3.18 13.67 -19.56
N GLY A 41 -2.52 12.50 -19.51
CA GLY A 41 -1.16 12.28 -20.01
C GLY A 41 -0.08 12.86 -19.10
N SER A 42 -0.42 13.34 -17.90
CA SER A 42 0.56 13.79 -16.92
C SER A 42 1.31 12.60 -16.32
N THR A 43 2.59 12.77 -16.10
CA THR A 43 3.42 11.82 -15.35
C THR A 43 3.05 11.92 -13.87
N MET A 44 2.99 10.79 -13.19
CA MET A 44 2.82 10.76 -11.74
C MET A 44 3.97 11.55 -11.09
N THR A 45 3.63 12.62 -10.40
CA THR A 45 4.58 13.49 -9.70
C THR A 45 4.36 13.42 -8.20
N PRO A 46 5.33 13.80 -7.36
CA PRO A 46 5.10 13.89 -5.92
C PRO A 46 3.88 14.73 -5.56
N ASP A 47 3.62 15.82 -6.27
CA ASP A 47 2.49 16.72 -6.00
C ASP A 47 1.13 16.05 -6.23
N THR A 48 1.03 15.12 -7.20
CA THR A 48 -0.20 14.36 -7.45
C THR A 48 -0.43 13.21 -6.45
N LEU A 49 0.57 12.91 -5.62
CA LEU A 49 0.54 11.83 -4.63
C LEU A 49 0.29 12.31 -3.20
N TYR A 50 0.36 13.63 -2.96
CA TYR A 50 0.08 14.15 -1.62
C TYR A 50 -1.37 13.87 -1.22
N ASP A 51 -1.55 13.44 0.04
CA ASP A 51 -2.85 13.14 0.66
C ASP A 51 -3.68 12.09 -0.10
N GLN A 52 -3.01 11.19 -0.84
CA GLN A 52 -3.65 10.10 -1.56
C GLN A 52 -3.51 8.76 -0.85
N TYR A 53 -4.56 7.97 -0.91
CA TYR A 53 -4.54 6.55 -0.57
C TYR A 53 -4.54 5.72 -1.84
N ILE A 54 -3.56 4.85 -2.00
CA ILE A 54 -3.45 3.94 -3.14
C ILE A 54 -3.74 2.53 -2.64
N ILE A 55 -4.75 1.88 -3.21
CA ILE A 55 -5.12 0.50 -2.91
C ILE A 55 -4.72 -0.38 -4.09
N GLY A 56 -3.83 -1.34 -3.85
CA GLY A 56 -3.37 -2.25 -4.89
C GLY A 56 -2.23 -3.15 -4.40
N ASP A 57 -1.69 -3.96 -5.30
CA ASP A 57 -0.49 -4.73 -5.04
C ASP A 57 0.72 -3.79 -4.88
N THR A 58 1.32 -3.80 -3.71
CA THR A 58 2.41 -2.87 -3.36
C THR A 58 3.58 -2.95 -4.33
N PHE A 59 3.95 -4.15 -4.80
CA PHE A 59 5.06 -4.32 -5.75
C PHE A 59 4.75 -3.76 -7.14
N GLN A 60 3.50 -3.78 -7.56
CA GLN A 60 3.10 -3.16 -8.82
C GLN A 60 3.03 -1.63 -8.67
N VAL A 61 2.42 -1.16 -7.58
CA VAL A 61 2.32 0.28 -7.27
C VAL A 61 3.70 0.93 -7.22
N MET A 62 4.66 0.35 -6.48
CA MET A 62 6.01 0.92 -6.33
C MET A 62 6.74 1.16 -7.66
N LYS A 63 6.47 0.36 -8.68
CA LYS A 63 7.10 0.52 -10.02
C LYS A 63 6.62 1.75 -10.78
N GLU A 64 5.43 2.22 -10.46
CA GLU A 64 4.80 3.37 -11.13
C GLU A 64 5.04 4.68 -10.34
N LEU A 65 5.56 4.61 -9.12
CA LEU A 65 5.82 5.79 -8.29
C LEU A 65 7.11 6.52 -8.71
N PRO A 66 7.15 7.86 -8.60
CA PRO A 66 8.34 8.64 -8.91
C PRO A 66 9.49 8.33 -7.93
N PRO A 67 10.75 8.36 -8.38
CA PRO A 67 11.89 8.14 -7.48
C PRO A 67 12.17 9.35 -6.58
N ASN A 68 12.86 9.12 -5.46
CA ASN A 68 13.40 10.15 -4.57
C ASN A 68 12.35 11.16 -4.03
N PHE A 69 11.14 10.71 -3.70
CA PHE A 69 10.09 11.60 -3.21
C PHE A 69 9.67 11.31 -1.76
N VAL A 70 9.93 10.10 -1.24
CA VAL A 70 9.51 9.67 0.10
C VAL A 70 10.48 10.19 1.15
N ASP A 71 9.98 10.92 2.14
CA ASP A 71 10.74 11.41 3.30
C ASP A 71 10.65 10.44 4.48
N LEU A 72 9.54 9.76 4.64
CA LEU A 72 9.29 8.81 5.71
C LEU A 72 8.57 7.57 5.16
N LEU A 73 9.16 6.41 5.40
CA LEU A 73 8.52 5.12 5.16
C LEU A 73 8.14 4.49 6.50
N ILE A 74 6.85 4.17 6.65
CA ILE A 74 6.35 3.32 7.74
C ILE A 74 5.83 2.04 7.09
N VAL A 75 6.39 0.90 7.44
CA VAL A 75 6.04 -0.39 6.83
C VAL A 75 5.82 -1.46 7.89
N ASP A 76 4.73 -2.21 7.71
CA ASP A 76 4.38 -3.37 8.55
C ASP A 76 4.28 -4.61 7.66
N PRO A 77 5.42 -5.23 7.29
CA PRO A 77 5.45 -6.37 6.40
C PRO A 77 4.96 -7.65 7.11
N PRO A 78 4.52 -8.68 6.37
CA PRO A 78 4.20 -9.99 6.95
C PRO A 78 5.38 -10.57 7.74
N TYR A 79 5.14 -11.00 8.97
CA TYR A 79 6.16 -11.53 9.90
C TYR A 79 6.44 -13.03 9.75
N ASN A 80 6.25 -13.61 8.59
CA ASN A 80 6.41 -15.05 8.35
C ASN A 80 5.59 -15.95 9.32
N LEU A 81 4.40 -15.50 9.66
CA LEU A 81 3.46 -16.23 10.48
C LEU A 81 2.30 -16.74 9.63
N ALA A 82 1.85 -17.96 9.88
CA ALA A 82 0.63 -18.46 9.28
C ALA A 82 -0.57 -17.66 9.81
N LYS A 83 -1.14 -16.79 8.98
CA LYS A 83 -2.31 -15.97 9.31
C LYS A 83 -3.30 -15.94 8.15
N ASP A 84 -4.57 -15.92 8.50
CA ASP A 84 -5.67 -15.68 7.56
C ASP A 84 -6.23 -14.28 7.81
N TYR A 85 -6.14 -13.41 6.81
CA TYR A 85 -6.73 -12.08 6.82
C TYR A 85 -7.93 -12.06 5.86
N HIS A 86 -9.10 -12.46 6.36
CA HIS A 86 -10.36 -12.44 5.61
C HIS A 86 -10.30 -13.15 4.24
N GLY A 87 -9.68 -14.35 4.19
CA GLY A 87 -9.52 -15.14 2.97
C GLY A 87 -8.16 -15.01 2.30
N ASN A 88 -7.37 -14.00 2.62
CA ASN A 88 -5.96 -13.90 2.21
C ASN A 88 -5.09 -14.67 3.20
N LYS A 89 -4.71 -15.88 2.81
CA LYS A 89 -3.90 -16.76 3.66
C LYS A 89 -2.42 -16.50 3.43
N PHE A 90 -1.73 -16.09 4.49
CA PHE A 90 -0.29 -16.09 4.54
C PHE A 90 0.16 -17.37 5.22
N ASN A 91 0.92 -18.19 4.52
CA ASN A 91 1.55 -19.38 5.10
C ASN A 91 2.97 -19.02 5.54
N ALA A 92 3.38 -19.56 6.67
CA ALA A 92 4.79 -19.48 7.04
C ALA A 92 5.62 -20.22 5.99
N VAL A 93 6.66 -19.57 5.51
CA VAL A 93 7.60 -20.10 4.52
C VAL A 93 8.97 -20.38 5.15
N GLY A 94 9.85 -21.05 4.42
CA GLY A 94 11.20 -21.31 4.88
C GLY A 94 11.99 -20.01 5.14
N ARG A 95 12.98 -20.07 6.04
CA ARG A 95 13.78 -18.91 6.42
C ARG A 95 14.42 -18.20 5.23
N GLU A 96 14.92 -18.95 4.26
CA GLU A 96 15.57 -18.37 3.06
C GLU A 96 14.56 -17.69 2.15
N GLU A 97 13.42 -18.31 1.93
CA GLU A 97 12.33 -17.74 1.14
C GLU A 97 11.80 -16.42 1.76
N TYR A 98 11.66 -16.38 3.08
CA TYR A 98 11.27 -15.15 3.78
C TYR A 98 12.35 -14.07 3.68
N ARG A 99 13.62 -14.46 3.74
CA ARG A 99 14.75 -13.55 3.54
C ARG A 99 14.74 -12.95 2.12
N GLU A 100 14.52 -13.78 1.10
CA GLU A 100 14.41 -13.32 -0.29
C GLU A 100 13.24 -12.36 -0.48
N TYR A 101 12.08 -12.67 0.10
CA TYR A 101 10.92 -11.78 0.10
C TYR A 101 11.27 -10.42 0.75
N THR A 102 11.95 -10.44 1.90
CA THR A 102 12.35 -9.22 2.60
C THR A 102 13.32 -8.38 1.75
N ILE A 103 14.33 -9.01 1.16
CA ILE A 103 15.28 -8.33 0.28
C ILE A 103 14.57 -7.74 -0.94
N LYS A 104 13.60 -8.45 -1.50
CA LYS A 104 12.85 -7.98 -2.67
C LYS A 104 12.13 -6.67 -2.38
N TRP A 105 11.29 -6.62 -1.34
CA TRP A 105 10.54 -5.39 -1.07
C TRP A 105 11.45 -4.22 -0.65
N VAL A 106 12.55 -4.48 0.08
CA VAL A 106 13.54 -3.45 0.39
C VAL A 106 14.15 -2.86 -0.89
N ARG A 107 14.51 -3.70 -1.85
CA ARG A 107 15.08 -3.26 -3.13
C ARG A 107 14.11 -2.42 -3.96
N GLU A 108 12.84 -2.78 -3.94
CA GLU A 108 11.78 -2.05 -4.68
C GLU A 108 11.50 -0.68 -4.07
N VAL A 109 11.59 -0.55 -2.75
CA VAL A 109 11.27 0.71 -2.07
C VAL A 109 12.44 1.70 -2.06
N LEU A 110 13.69 1.22 -2.03
CA LEU A 110 14.88 2.07 -1.93
C LEU A 110 14.95 3.20 -2.98
N PRO A 111 14.61 2.99 -4.26
CA PRO A 111 14.64 4.05 -5.25
C PRO A 111 13.65 5.18 -4.99
N LEU A 112 12.58 4.92 -4.24
CA LEU A 112 11.55 5.90 -3.91
C LEU A 112 11.97 6.85 -2.78
N LEU A 113 12.92 6.42 -1.95
CA LEU A 113 13.35 7.14 -0.76
C LEU A 113 14.30 8.28 -1.12
N LYS A 114 14.13 9.43 -0.49
CA LYS A 114 15.14 10.48 -0.47
C LYS A 114 16.38 10.03 0.30
N LYS A 115 17.53 10.62 0.02
CA LYS A 115 18.80 10.32 0.75
C LYS A 115 18.70 10.62 2.26
N THR A 116 17.79 11.47 2.65
CA THR A 116 17.52 11.88 4.04
C THR A 116 16.31 11.17 4.65
N ALA A 117 15.72 10.21 3.92
CA ALA A 117 14.51 9.52 4.38
C ALA A 117 14.77 8.67 5.63
N SER A 118 13.73 8.52 6.43
CA SER A 118 13.69 7.61 7.57
C SER A 118 12.80 6.40 7.27
N ILE A 119 13.15 5.24 7.81
CA ILE A 119 12.40 3.99 7.68
C ILE A 119 12.06 3.47 9.08
N TYR A 120 10.78 3.14 9.31
CA TYR A 120 10.27 2.52 10.53
C TYR A 120 9.47 1.27 10.20
#